data_0b0397d32a2d84343c2f6275de00d6f0
#
_entry.id   0b0397d32a2d84343c2f6275de00d6f0
#
_cell.length_a   1.000
_cell.length_b   1.000
_cell.length_c   1.000
_cell.angle_alpha   90.00
_cell.angle_beta   90.00
_cell.angle_gamma   90.00
#
_symmetry.space_group_name_H-M   'P 1'
#
loop_
_entity.id
_entity.type
_entity.pdbx_description
1 polymer ?
#
loop_
_entity_poly.entity_id
_entity_poly.type
_entity_poly.pdbx_seq_one_letter_code
_entity_poly.pdbx_strand_id
1 'polypeptide(L)'
;MSTSLLSFYFLNVLLQFAAMQNVFTMVLAGGKGERLQPLTEHRAKPAVPFGGKYRIIDFTLSNCLNSGLRKVAVLIQYKSHSLDRHIRMGWNILNAELGEFIASIPPQQRISEEWYQGTADAVYQNLFLLDNEQPDYVLILAGDHIYKMNYMEMFHWLIAKGADAVVGAIDIPIEEAHRFGVIHVDEDFRITNFEEKPAHPPSIPNDPTHAFASMGIYLFRTKVLREQLIADAQEGGSHDFGKNII
;
A
#
# COMPACT_ATOMS: atom_id res chain seq x y z
N MET A 1 0.78 28.71 30.06
CA MET A 1 1.28 27.58 29.23
C MET A 1 2.37 28.15 28.33
N SER A 2 3.59 27.67 28.48
CA SER A 2 4.78 28.35 27.98
C SER A 2 4.90 28.28 26.45
N THR A 3 5.28 29.38 25.83
CA THR A 3 5.64 29.54 24.41
C THR A 3 6.59 28.46 23.89
N SER A 4 7.36 27.81 24.73
CA SER A 4 8.29 26.72 24.39
C SER A 4 7.59 25.40 24.00
N LEU A 5 6.48 25.04 24.63
CA LEU A 5 5.71 23.84 24.31
C LEU A 5 4.98 23.94 22.97
N LEU A 6 4.40 25.11 22.67
CA LEU A 6 3.77 25.40 21.38
C LEU A 6 4.81 25.40 20.24
N SER A 7 6.00 25.97 20.45
CA SER A 7 7.09 25.99 19.47
C SER A 7 7.60 24.58 19.18
N PHE A 8 7.72 23.72 20.21
CA PHE A 8 8.15 22.32 20.07
C PHE A 8 7.11 21.47 19.34
N TYR A 9 5.82 21.68 19.63
CA TYR A 9 4.72 21.01 18.93
C TYR A 9 4.67 21.42 17.46
N PHE A 10 4.78 22.71 17.16
CA PHE A 10 4.80 23.23 15.79
C PHE A 10 6.01 22.73 14.99
N LEU A 11 7.19 22.68 15.61
CA LEU A 11 8.40 22.15 14.97
C LEU A 11 8.27 20.66 14.65
N ASN A 12 7.71 19.86 15.58
CA ASN A 12 7.46 18.45 15.33
C ASN A 12 6.42 18.22 14.21
N VAL A 13 5.35 19.00 14.17
CA VAL A 13 4.36 18.95 13.09
C VAL A 13 4.99 19.33 11.74
N LEU A 14 5.83 20.36 11.69
CA LEU A 14 6.54 20.76 10.47
C LEU A 14 7.58 19.70 10.02
N LEU A 15 8.32 19.09 10.94
CA LEU A 15 9.25 18.02 10.64
C LEU A 15 8.53 16.77 10.12
N GLN A 16 7.37 16.44 10.69
CA GLN A 16 6.52 15.34 10.22
C GLN A 16 5.94 15.62 8.83
N PHE A 17 5.51 16.85 8.55
CA PHE A 17 5.08 17.27 7.21
C PHE A 17 6.23 17.20 6.19
N ALA A 18 7.43 17.66 6.57
CA ALA A 18 8.61 17.58 5.70
C ALA A 18 9.02 16.13 5.41
N ALA A 19 8.96 15.25 6.42
CA ALA A 19 9.28 13.83 6.25
C ALA A 19 8.26 13.10 5.34
N MET A 20 6.98 13.49 5.36
CA MET A 20 5.96 12.93 4.45
C MET A 20 6.14 13.36 2.99
N GLN A 21 6.82 14.47 2.72
CA GLN A 21 7.16 14.84 1.34
C GLN A 21 8.13 13.85 0.69
N ASN A 22 8.80 13.02 1.50
CA ASN A 22 9.73 12.00 1.03
C ASN A 22 9.15 10.57 1.06
N VAL A 23 7.81 10.44 1.05
CA VAL A 23 7.11 9.15 0.89
C VAL A 23 6.74 8.96 -0.57
N PHE A 24 7.19 7.86 -1.16
CA PHE A 24 6.77 7.40 -2.48
C PHE A 24 5.66 6.37 -2.35
N THR A 25 4.57 6.53 -3.09
CA THR A 25 3.43 5.62 -3.01
C THR A 25 3.35 4.73 -4.25
N MET A 26 3.26 3.42 -4.06
CA MET A 26 3.01 2.44 -5.11
C MET A 26 1.63 1.82 -4.90
N VAL A 27 0.73 1.99 -5.87
CA VAL A 27 -0.61 1.40 -5.84
C VAL A 27 -0.64 0.19 -6.76
N LEU A 28 -0.88 -0.99 -6.20
CA LEU A 28 -0.97 -2.24 -6.95
C LEU A 28 -2.36 -2.35 -7.60
N ALA A 29 -2.41 -2.27 -8.93
CA ALA A 29 -3.63 -2.22 -9.71
C ALA A 29 -3.70 -3.28 -10.83
N GLY A 30 -2.99 -4.40 -10.66
CA GLY A 30 -2.81 -5.46 -11.66
C GLY A 30 -3.79 -6.63 -11.61
N GLY A 31 -4.67 -6.72 -10.60
CA GLY A 31 -5.51 -7.89 -10.35
C GLY A 31 -6.57 -8.14 -11.43
N LYS A 32 -6.76 -9.42 -11.83
CA LYS A 32 -7.76 -9.85 -12.84
C LYS A 32 -9.20 -9.60 -12.40
N GLY A 33 -9.49 -9.71 -11.09
CA GLY A 33 -10.81 -9.43 -10.52
C GLY A 33 -11.90 -10.42 -10.95
N GLU A 34 -11.59 -11.69 -11.10
CA GLU A 34 -12.50 -12.75 -11.61
C GLU A 34 -13.81 -12.85 -10.81
N ARG A 35 -13.78 -12.58 -9.51
CA ARG A 35 -14.96 -12.59 -8.62
C ARG A 35 -15.99 -11.51 -8.93
N LEU A 36 -15.61 -10.47 -9.69
CA LEU A 36 -16.50 -9.36 -10.09
C LEU A 36 -17.01 -9.48 -11.53
N GLN A 37 -16.86 -10.62 -12.19
CA GLN A 37 -17.47 -10.82 -13.50
C GLN A 37 -19.00 -10.68 -13.45
N PRO A 38 -19.63 -10.07 -14.47
CA PRO A 38 -19.06 -9.62 -15.74
C PRO A 38 -18.42 -8.22 -15.71
N LEU A 39 -18.39 -7.50 -14.59
CA LEU A 39 -17.88 -6.13 -14.49
C LEU A 39 -16.40 -6.00 -14.89
N THR A 40 -15.63 -7.07 -14.71
CA THR A 40 -14.19 -7.14 -15.04
C THR A 40 -13.90 -7.82 -16.37
N GLU A 41 -14.91 -8.11 -17.19
CA GLU A 41 -14.72 -8.76 -18.50
C GLU A 41 -13.80 -7.95 -19.43
N HIS A 42 -13.90 -6.61 -19.40
CA HIS A 42 -13.16 -5.71 -20.29
C HIS A 42 -12.27 -4.69 -19.55
N ARG A 43 -12.10 -4.83 -18.25
CA ARG A 43 -11.31 -3.88 -17.42
C ARG A 43 -10.72 -4.53 -16.17
N ALA A 44 -9.64 -3.97 -15.65
CA ALA A 44 -9.09 -4.36 -14.37
C ALA A 44 -10.06 -4.02 -13.23
N LYS A 45 -10.01 -4.76 -12.11
CA LYS A 45 -10.86 -4.53 -10.93
C LYS A 45 -10.82 -3.08 -10.41
N PRO A 46 -9.66 -2.40 -10.29
CA PRO A 46 -9.59 -1.00 -9.87
C PRO A 46 -10.35 -0.04 -10.79
N ALA A 47 -10.57 -0.40 -12.06
CA ALA A 47 -11.28 0.41 -13.04
C ALA A 47 -12.80 0.18 -13.06
N VAL A 48 -13.34 -0.69 -12.20
CA VAL A 48 -14.78 -0.93 -12.11
C VAL A 48 -15.48 0.33 -11.60
N PRO A 49 -16.56 0.80 -12.27
CA PRO A 49 -17.34 1.94 -11.81
C PRO A 49 -17.98 1.68 -10.44
N PHE A 50 -18.01 2.70 -9.60
CA PHE A 50 -18.62 2.68 -8.28
C PHE A 50 -19.29 4.03 -7.98
N GLY A 51 -20.49 4.03 -7.42
CA GLY A 51 -21.18 5.26 -7.03
C GLY A 51 -21.47 6.23 -8.20
N GLY A 52 -21.71 5.72 -9.39
CA GLY A 52 -22.02 6.49 -10.60
C GLY A 52 -20.77 6.90 -11.38
N LYS A 53 -20.10 7.98 -11.01
CA LYS A 53 -18.97 8.56 -11.77
C LYS A 53 -17.59 8.10 -11.34
N TYR A 54 -17.47 7.52 -10.13
CA TYR A 54 -16.19 7.08 -9.57
C TYR A 54 -15.82 5.67 -10.04
N ARG A 55 -14.58 5.29 -9.78
CA ARG A 55 -14.06 3.93 -9.90
C ARG A 55 -13.47 3.48 -8.57
N ILE A 56 -13.29 2.19 -8.38
CA ILE A 56 -12.73 1.64 -7.13
C ILE A 56 -11.40 2.32 -6.76
N ILE A 57 -10.51 2.52 -7.74
CA ILE A 57 -9.19 3.17 -7.53
C ILE A 57 -9.29 4.58 -6.93
N ASP A 58 -10.37 5.31 -7.22
CA ASP A 58 -10.52 6.71 -6.78
C ASP A 58 -10.53 6.84 -5.25
N PHE A 59 -10.97 5.83 -4.53
CA PHE A 59 -10.95 5.82 -3.06
C PHE A 59 -9.52 5.78 -2.52
N THR A 60 -8.67 4.89 -3.06
CA THR A 60 -7.25 4.80 -2.70
C THR A 60 -6.51 6.10 -3.06
N LEU A 61 -6.72 6.63 -4.27
CA LEU A 61 -6.08 7.87 -4.70
C LEU A 61 -6.55 9.09 -3.89
N SER A 62 -7.84 9.15 -3.54
CA SER A 62 -8.37 10.19 -2.64
C SER A 62 -7.77 10.11 -1.25
N ASN A 63 -7.59 8.90 -0.68
CA ASN A 63 -6.91 8.71 0.59
C ASN A 63 -5.45 9.21 0.51
N CYS A 64 -4.73 8.92 -0.60
CA CYS A 64 -3.38 9.45 -0.81
C CYS A 64 -3.34 10.98 -0.73
N LEU A 65 -4.17 11.65 -1.52
CA LEU A 65 -4.20 13.12 -1.54
C LEU A 65 -4.61 13.72 -0.20
N ASN A 66 -5.61 13.15 0.46
CA ASN A 66 -6.09 13.60 1.78
C ASN A 66 -5.03 13.38 2.88
N SER A 67 -4.14 12.40 2.70
CA SER A 67 -2.99 12.14 3.57
C SER A 67 -1.74 12.97 3.20
N GLY A 68 -1.83 13.89 2.24
CA GLY A 68 -0.68 14.72 1.85
C GLY A 68 0.32 14.05 0.89
N LEU A 69 0.05 12.83 0.43
CA LEU A 69 0.92 12.11 -0.52
C LEU A 69 0.77 12.69 -1.93
N ARG A 70 1.89 12.99 -2.57
CA ARG A 70 1.93 13.69 -3.86
C ARG A 70 2.70 12.97 -4.95
N LYS A 71 3.43 11.89 -4.63
CA LYS A 71 4.18 11.06 -5.57
C LYS A 71 3.58 9.67 -5.57
N VAL A 72 2.70 9.39 -6.54
CA VAL A 72 1.92 8.16 -6.60
C VAL A 72 2.10 7.46 -7.95
N ALA A 73 2.70 6.27 -7.92
CA ALA A 73 2.84 5.36 -9.04
C ALA A 73 1.77 4.26 -8.97
N VAL A 74 0.90 4.18 -9.96
CA VAL A 74 -0.11 3.11 -10.07
C VAL A 74 0.44 2.02 -10.98
N LEU A 75 0.83 0.89 -10.39
CA LEU A 75 1.38 -0.26 -11.12
C LEU A 75 0.25 -1.04 -11.77
N ILE A 76 0.12 -0.88 -13.09
CA ILE A 76 -0.93 -1.50 -13.89
C ILE A 76 -0.40 -2.73 -14.62
N GLN A 77 -1.25 -3.71 -14.89
CA GLN A 77 -0.86 -4.92 -15.61
C GLN A 77 -1.98 -5.36 -16.56
N TYR A 78 -3.03 -5.96 -16.03
CA TYR A 78 -4.09 -6.59 -16.79
C TYR A 78 -5.17 -5.60 -17.22
N LYS A 79 -5.61 -5.64 -18.50
CA LYS A 79 -6.70 -4.81 -19.07
C LYS A 79 -6.61 -3.33 -18.66
N SER A 80 -5.42 -2.78 -18.75
CA SER A 80 -5.05 -1.49 -18.14
C SER A 80 -5.59 -0.25 -18.87
N HIS A 81 -5.97 -0.35 -20.16
CA HIS A 81 -6.32 0.81 -20.98
C HIS A 81 -7.37 1.73 -20.35
N SER A 82 -8.47 1.15 -19.83
CA SER A 82 -9.54 1.97 -19.24
C SER A 82 -9.15 2.59 -17.90
N LEU A 83 -8.23 1.96 -17.14
CA LEU A 83 -7.67 2.48 -15.91
C LEU A 83 -6.68 3.62 -16.19
N ASP A 84 -5.75 3.40 -17.10
CA ASP A 84 -4.78 4.40 -17.54
C ASP A 84 -5.46 5.67 -18.04
N ARG A 85 -6.46 5.52 -18.92
CA ARG A 85 -7.26 6.66 -19.40
C ARG A 85 -7.94 7.41 -18.25
N HIS A 86 -8.51 6.69 -17.27
CA HIS A 86 -9.18 7.31 -16.12
C HIS A 86 -8.19 8.11 -15.26
N ILE A 87 -7.01 7.56 -14.99
CA ILE A 87 -5.96 8.24 -14.22
C ILE A 87 -5.51 9.50 -14.95
N ARG A 88 -5.17 9.41 -16.22
CA ARG A 88 -4.71 10.57 -17.02
C ARG A 88 -5.73 11.68 -17.11
N MET A 89 -7.02 11.35 -17.24
CA MET A 89 -8.07 12.35 -17.41
C MET A 89 -8.58 12.93 -16.07
N GLY A 90 -8.62 12.10 -15.03
CA GLY A 90 -9.25 12.48 -13.75
C GLY A 90 -8.27 12.88 -12.65
N TRP A 91 -7.01 12.42 -12.73
CA TRP A 91 -6.02 12.57 -11.65
C TRP A 91 -4.79 13.40 -12.04
N ASN A 92 -4.77 14.01 -13.21
CA ASN A 92 -3.75 14.98 -13.61
C ASN A 92 -4.02 16.37 -12.98
N ILE A 93 -4.01 16.41 -11.65
CA ILE A 93 -4.38 17.59 -10.84
C ILE A 93 -3.22 18.10 -9.96
N LEU A 94 -2.08 17.40 -10.00
CA LEU A 94 -0.89 17.75 -9.24
C LEU A 94 0.09 18.58 -10.07
N ASN A 95 1.00 19.29 -9.41
CA ASN A 95 1.96 20.14 -10.08
C ASN A 95 3.25 19.40 -10.43
N ALA A 96 3.37 19.02 -11.71
CA ALA A 96 4.55 18.32 -12.21
C ALA A 96 5.85 19.14 -12.09
N GLU A 97 5.79 20.48 -12.09
CA GLU A 97 6.97 21.34 -11.89
C GLU A 97 7.54 21.22 -10.47
N LEU A 98 6.71 20.81 -9.50
CA LEU A 98 7.13 20.49 -8.13
C LEU A 98 7.51 19.02 -7.94
N GLY A 99 7.54 18.23 -9.01
CA GLY A 99 7.79 16.80 -8.94
C GLY A 99 6.63 15.99 -8.36
N GLU A 100 5.42 16.56 -8.35
CA GLU A 100 4.22 15.89 -7.88
C GLU A 100 3.49 15.19 -9.04
N PHE A 101 3.03 13.96 -8.82
CA PHE A 101 2.32 13.21 -9.85
C PHE A 101 1.44 12.08 -9.30
N ILE A 102 0.42 11.73 -10.07
CA ILE A 102 -0.26 10.43 -10.04
C ILE A 102 -0.17 9.85 -11.43
N ALA A 103 0.63 8.80 -11.61
CA ALA A 103 0.92 8.24 -12.92
C ALA A 103 0.71 6.73 -12.96
N SER A 104 0.16 6.23 -14.08
CA SER A 104 0.10 4.80 -14.36
C SER A 104 1.44 4.31 -14.91
N ILE A 105 1.96 3.24 -14.34
CA ILE A 105 3.22 2.60 -14.72
C ILE A 105 2.87 1.22 -15.30
N PRO A 106 2.97 1.03 -16.62
CA PRO A 106 2.82 -0.29 -17.23
C PRO A 106 4.05 -1.16 -16.95
N PRO A 107 3.95 -2.49 -17.04
CA PRO A 107 5.09 -3.39 -16.92
C PRO A 107 6.18 -2.99 -17.91
N GLN A 108 7.41 -2.85 -17.41
CA GLN A 108 8.53 -2.34 -18.19
C GLN A 108 9.43 -3.43 -18.78
N GLN A 109 9.25 -4.71 -18.37
CA GLN A 109 10.08 -5.85 -18.79
C GLN A 109 11.60 -5.57 -18.65
N ARG A 110 11.99 -4.85 -17.59
CA ARG A 110 13.38 -4.43 -17.36
C ARG A 110 14.22 -5.53 -16.71
N ILE A 111 13.59 -6.40 -15.92
CA ILE A 111 14.25 -7.46 -15.15
C ILE A 111 13.91 -8.83 -15.73
N SER A 112 12.63 -9.04 -16.14
CA SER A 112 12.18 -10.26 -16.81
C SER A 112 11.19 -9.93 -17.92
N GLU A 113 11.04 -10.82 -18.91
CA GLU A 113 10.01 -10.73 -19.96
C GLU A 113 8.64 -11.21 -19.46
N GLU A 114 8.56 -11.72 -18.23
CA GLU A 114 7.36 -12.26 -17.64
C GLU A 114 6.49 -11.18 -16.99
N TRP A 115 5.20 -11.51 -16.84
CA TRP A 115 4.27 -10.72 -16.07
C TRP A 115 4.59 -10.83 -14.58
N TYR A 116 4.17 -9.82 -13.79
CA TYR A 116 4.34 -9.87 -12.33
C TYR A 116 3.79 -11.18 -11.75
N GLN A 117 4.64 -11.92 -11.07
CA GLN A 117 4.31 -13.22 -10.50
C GLN A 117 3.57 -13.09 -9.18
N GLY A 118 3.75 -11.96 -8.47
CA GLY A 118 3.11 -11.66 -7.21
C GLY A 118 3.11 -10.17 -6.90
N THR A 119 2.60 -9.82 -5.74
CA THR A 119 2.51 -8.43 -5.29
C THR A 119 3.88 -7.83 -4.95
N ALA A 120 4.78 -8.62 -4.37
CA ALA A 120 6.17 -8.23 -4.09
C ALA A 120 6.98 -8.13 -5.38
N ASP A 121 6.81 -9.05 -6.32
CA ASP A 121 7.47 -9.01 -7.63
C ASP A 121 7.07 -7.75 -8.43
N ALA A 122 5.81 -7.33 -8.34
CA ALA A 122 5.38 -6.09 -8.99
C ALA A 122 6.16 -4.86 -8.47
N VAL A 123 6.49 -4.81 -7.20
CA VAL A 123 7.30 -3.72 -6.64
C VAL A 123 8.78 -3.92 -6.97
N TYR A 124 9.29 -5.15 -6.90
CA TYR A 124 10.66 -5.50 -7.26
C TYR A 124 11.01 -5.08 -8.69
N GLN A 125 10.18 -5.42 -9.67
CA GLN A 125 10.40 -5.03 -11.07
C GLN A 125 10.35 -3.51 -11.31
N ASN A 126 9.80 -2.75 -10.36
CA ASN A 126 9.70 -1.30 -10.40
C ASN A 126 10.64 -0.57 -9.40
N LEU A 127 11.66 -1.24 -8.85
CA LEU A 127 12.65 -0.62 -7.94
C LEU A 127 13.37 0.58 -8.56
N PHE A 128 13.48 0.64 -9.89
CA PHE A 128 14.08 1.79 -10.59
C PHE A 128 13.34 3.12 -10.31
N LEU A 129 12.04 3.07 -9.96
CA LEU A 129 11.29 4.27 -9.54
C LEU A 129 11.85 4.82 -8.24
N LEU A 130 12.25 3.93 -7.32
CA LEU A 130 12.86 4.34 -6.05
C LEU A 130 14.28 4.89 -6.27
N ASP A 131 15.00 4.39 -7.30
CA ASP A 131 16.31 4.93 -7.67
C ASP A 131 16.21 6.35 -8.24
N ASN A 132 15.14 6.66 -8.95
CA ASN A 132 14.90 7.98 -9.52
C ASN A 132 14.40 8.99 -8.48
N GLU A 133 13.48 8.58 -7.60
CA GLU A 133 12.78 9.46 -6.66
C GLU A 133 13.49 9.58 -5.30
N GLN A 134 14.38 8.63 -4.96
CA GLN A 134 15.18 8.60 -3.73
C GLN A 134 14.34 8.83 -2.44
N PRO A 135 13.19 8.15 -2.25
CA PRO A 135 12.37 8.35 -1.08
C PRO A 135 12.97 7.70 0.18
N ASP A 136 12.68 8.26 1.35
CA ASP A 136 13.02 7.62 2.64
C ASP A 136 12.06 6.50 2.98
N TYR A 137 10.81 6.62 2.54
CA TYR A 137 9.73 5.67 2.85
C TYR A 137 8.94 5.31 1.59
N VAL A 138 8.44 4.09 1.56
CA VAL A 138 7.57 3.58 0.50
C VAL A 138 6.26 3.10 1.10
N LEU A 139 5.15 3.66 0.61
CA LEU A 139 3.80 3.21 0.93
C LEU A 139 3.28 2.34 -0.21
N ILE A 140 2.90 1.10 0.10
CA ILE A 140 2.36 0.13 -0.85
C ILE A 140 0.89 -0.07 -0.54
N LEU A 141 0.03 0.12 -1.54
CA LEU A 141 -1.41 0.09 -1.41
C LEU A 141 -2.04 -0.88 -2.41
N ALA A 142 -3.08 -1.58 -1.98
CA ALA A 142 -3.98 -2.25 -2.93
C ALA A 142 -4.98 -1.24 -3.52
N GLY A 143 -5.08 -1.20 -4.85
CA GLY A 143 -5.97 -0.29 -5.57
C GLY A 143 -7.36 -0.86 -5.87
N ASP A 144 -7.75 -1.96 -5.22
CA ASP A 144 -8.88 -2.80 -5.62
C ASP A 144 -9.96 -2.98 -4.55
N HIS A 145 -9.91 -2.21 -3.47
CA HIS A 145 -10.94 -2.19 -2.43
C HIS A 145 -11.29 -0.75 -1.99
N ILE A 146 -12.43 -0.61 -1.34
CA ILE A 146 -13.01 0.69 -0.97
C ILE A 146 -12.92 0.84 0.54
N TYR A 147 -12.22 1.87 0.98
CA TYR A 147 -12.03 2.21 2.38
C TYR A 147 -11.71 3.70 2.53
N LYS A 148 -11.78 4.21 3.75
CA LYS A 148 -11.33 5.56 4.11
C LYS A 148 -10.25 5.44 5.17
N MET A 149 -9.08 5.99 4.89
CA MET A 149 -7.91 5.92 5.77
C MET A 149 -7.04 7.17 5.63
N ASN A 150 -6.47 7.61 6.75
CA ASN A 150 -5.41 8.60 6.80
C ASN A 150 -4.06 7.89 6.99
N TYR A 151 -3.26 7.84 5.94
CA TYR A 151 -1.95 7.15 5.99
C TYR A 151 -0.91 7.85 6.87
N MET A 152 -1.17 9.12 7.26
CA MET A 152 -0.33 9.81 8.25
C MET A 152 -0.27 9.08 9.59
N GLU A 153 -1.34 8.40 9.98
CA GLU A 153 -1.39 7.65 11.23
C GLU A 153 -0.41 6.47 11.21
N MET A 154 -0.30 5.76 10.08
CA MET A 154 0.72 4.71 9.91
C MET A 154 2.15 5.30 10.00
N PHE A 155 2.38 6.45 9.38
CA PHE A 155 3.67 7.12 9.41
C PHE A 155 4.06 7.54 10.83
N HIS A 156 3.12 8.15 11.57
CA HIS A 156 3.33 8.51 12.98
C HIS A 156 3.64 7.27 13.83
N TRP A 157 2.94 6.16 13.60
CA TRP A 157 3.19 4.90 14.29
C TRP A 157 4.58 4.35 13.99
N LEU A 158 4.99 4.33 12.72
CA LEU A 158 6.32 3.89 12.29
C LEU A 158 7.42 4.69 13.00
N ILE A 159 7.29 6.02 13.05
CA ILE A 159 8.27 6.88 13.71
C ILE A 159 8.26 6.67 15.24
N ALA A 160 7.07 6.65 15.85
CA ALA A 160 6.92 6.51 17.31
C ALA A 160 7.47 5.18 17.84
N LYS A 161 7.30 4.10 17.09
CA LYS A 161 7.80 2.76 17.45
C LYS A 161 9.24 2.50 16.96
N GLY A 162 9.82 3.40 16.16
CA GLY A 162 11.13 3.18 15.53
C GLY A 162 11.13 1.97 14.60
N ALA A 163 9.96 1.64 14.03
CA ALA A 163 9.77 0.44 13.23
C ALA A 163 10.39 0.58 11.83
N ASP A 164 10.71 -0.55 11.20
CA ASP A 164 11.16 -0.63 9.82
C ASP A 164 9.99 -0.77 8.84
N ALA A 165 8.88 -1.36 9.31
CA ALA A 165 7.65 -1.50 8.56
C ALA A 165 6.41 -1.37 9.46
N VAL A 166 5.29 -0.94 8.86
CA VAL A 166 3.96 -0.92 9.48
C VAL A 166 2.96 -1.52 8.50
N VAL A 167 2.09 -2.38 9.00
CA VAL A 167 1.03 -3.02 8.22
C VAL A 167 -0.32 -2.45 8.64
N GLY A 168 -1.12 -2.01 7.66
CA GLY A 168 -2.52 -1.64 7.89
C GLY A 168 -3.37 -2.87 8.14
N ALA A 169 -4.02 -2.91 9.29
CA ALA A 169 -4.90 -4.00 9.71
C ALA A 169 -6.28 -3.48 10.09
N ILE A 170 -7.25 -4.36 10.03
CA ILE A 170 -8.61 -4.15 10.54
C ILE A 170 -8.95 -5.31 11.47
N ASP A 171 -9.59 -4.99 12.59
CA ASP A 171 -10.19 -5.97 13.49
C ASP A 171 -11.45 -6.56 12.86
N ILE A 172 -11.54 -7.89 12.85
CA ILE A 172 -12.68 -8.62 12.33
C ILE A 172 -13.07 -9.73 13.30
N PRO A 173 -14.35 -10.16 13.32
CA PRO A 173 -14.75 -11.33 14.09
C PRO A 173 -13.89 -12.54 13.77
N ILE A 174 -13.46 -13.27 14.80
CA ILE A 174 -12.52 -14.38 14.64
C ILE A 174 -13.06 -15.49 13.75
N GLU A 175 -14.39 -15.68 13.72
CA GLU A 175 -15.05 -16.67 12.86
C GLU A 175 -14.90 -16.35 11.38
N GLU A 176 -14.72 -15.06 11.00
CA GLU A 176 -14.54 -14.61 9.62
C GLU A 176 -13.08 -14.58 9.20
N ALA A 177 -12.14 -14.63 10.14
CA ALA A 177 -10.73 -14.41 9.91
C ALA A 177 -10.07 -15.46 8.98
N HIS A 178 -10.62 -16.68 8.91
CA HIS A 178 -10.19 -17.75 7.99
C HIS A 178 -10.27 -17.37 6.49
N ARG A 179 -10.88 -16.21 6.16
CA ARG A 179 -11.04 -15.73 4.77
C ARG A 179 -9.94 -14.75 4.35
N PHE A 180 -9.10 -14.31 5.29
CA PHE A 180 -8.14 -13.22 5.12
C PHE A 180 -6.71 -13.65 5.48
N GLY A 181 -5.75 -12.85 5.09
CA GLY A 181 -4.42 -12.90 5.68
C GLY A 181 -4.46 -12.33 7.09
N VAL A 182 -4.07 -13.11 8.08
CA VAL A 182 -4.15 -12.76 9.50
C VAL A 182 -2.78 -12.44 10.06
N ILE A 183 -2.70 -11.33 10.78
CA ILE A 183 -1.48 -10.83 11.39
C ILE A 183 -1.47 -11.25 12.87
N HIS A 184 -0.41 -11.91 13.30
CA HIS A 184 -0.14 -12.21 14.70
C HIS A 184 0.66 -11.07 15.31
N VAL A 185 0.28 -10.59 16.46
CA VAL A 185 0.99 -9.53 17.19
C VAL A 185 1.19 -9.91 18.65
N ASP A 186 2.24 -9.36 19.26
CA ASP A 186 2.43 -9.37 20.71
C ASP A 186 1.65 -8.23 21.41
N GLU A 187 1.83 -8.09 22.72
CA GLU A 187 1.16 -7.08 23.55
C GLU A 187 1.55 -5.63 23.18
N ASP A 188 2.71 -5.43 22.53
CA ASP A 188 3.19 -4.14 22.02
C ASP A 188 2.77 -3.87 20.57
N PHE A 189 1.91 -4.72 20.00
CA PHE A 189 1.49 -4.71 18.58
C PHE A 189 2.65 -4.92 17.60
N ARG A 190 3.71 -5.59 18.02
CA ARG A 190 4.77 -6.02 17.12
C ARG A 190 4.31 -7.28 16.37
N ILE A 191 4.47 -7.28 15.06
CA ILE A 191 4.14 -8.43 14.22
C ILE A 191 5.11 -9.57 14.54
N THR A 192 4.55 -10.74 14.86
CA THR A 192 5.30 -11.97 15.18
C THR A 192 5.15 -13.03 14.12
N ASN A 193 4.05 -13.02 13.37
CA ASN A 193 3.80 -13.95 12.27
C ASN A 193 2.69 -13.42 11.34
N PHE A 194 2.61 -13.99 10.13
CA PHE A 194 1.53 -13.77 9.17
C PHE A 194 1.06 -15.12 8.64
N GLU A 195 -0.25 -15.33 8.60
CA GLU A 195 -0.87 -16.53 8.05
C GLU A 195 -1.96 -16.21 7.04
N GLU A 196 -1.83 -16.75 5.83
CA GLU A 196 -2.86 -16.59 4.79
C GLU A 196 -3.98 -17.61 4.99
N LYS A 197 -5.18 -17.13 5.30
CA LYS A 197 -6.39 -17.93 5.49
C LYS A 197 -6.22 -19.08 6.49
N PRO A 198 -5.80 -18.80 7.71
CA PRO A 198 -5.56 -19.83 8.72
C PRO A 198 -6.85 -20.59 9.07
N ALA A 199 -6.75 -21.91 9.28
CA ALA A 199 -7.88 -22.70 9.76
C ALA A 199 -8.25 -22.35 11.21
N HIS A 200 -7.26 -21.93 12.00
CA HIS A 200 -7.39 -21.53 13.40
C HIS A 200 -6.72 -20.16 13.59
N PRO A 201 -7.42 -19.07 13.26
CA PRO A 201 -6.85 -17.73 13.34
C PRO A 201 -6.54 -17.35 14.80
N PRO A 202 -5.40 -16.69 15.07
CA PRO A 202 -5.10 -16.15 16.39
C PRO A 202 -6.00 -14.96 16.71
N SER A 203 -6.30 -14.81 17.97
CA SER A 203 -7.01 -13.62 18.47
C SER A 203 -6.05 -12.45 18.70
N ILE A 204 -6.62 -11.25 18.76
CA ILE A 204 -5.93 -10.04 19.22
C ILE A 204 -5.58 -10.18 20.70
N PRO A 205 -4.40 -9.71 21.16
CA PRO A 205 -4.09 -9.66 22.59
C PRO A 205 -5.20 -8.96 23.38
N ASN A 206 -5.68 -9.62 24.44
CA ASN A 206 -6.76 -9.18 25.30
C ASN A 206 -8.17 -9.10 24.65
N ASP A 207 -8.33 -9.54 23.40
CA ASP A 207 -9.65 -9.69 22.75
C ASP A 207 -9.76 -11.05 22.04
N PRO A 208 -10.32 -12.08 22.71
CA PRO A 208 -10.43 -13.42 22.13
C PRO A 208 -11.50 -13.54 21.04
N THR A 209 -12.28 -12.49 20.78
CA THR A 209 -13.39 -12.50 19.83
C THR A 209 -13.02 -11.94 18.46
N HIS A 210 -11.86 -11.26 18.34
CA HIS A 210 -11.42 -10.64 17.11
C HIS A 210 -10.01 -11.07 16.71
N ALA A 211 -9.70 -10.92 15.42
CA ALA A 211 -8.39 -11.12 14.82
C ALA A 211 -8.03 -9.92 13.92
N PHE A 212 -6.73 -9.66 13.72
CA PHE A 212 -6.27 -8.64 12.77
C PHE A 212 -6.17 -9.20 11.36
N ALA A 213 -7.03 -8.71 10.47
CA ALA A 213 -6.92 -8.99 9.03
C ALA A 213 -6.05 -7.93 8.35
N SER A 214 -5.09 -8.38 7.55
CA SER A 214 -4.27 -7.50 6.72
C SER A 214 -5.13 -6.81 5.66
N MET A 215 -4.98 -5.50 5.54
CA MET A 215 -5.62 -4.71 4.49
C MET A 215 -4.81 -4.66 3.18
N GLY A 216 -3.64 -5.30 3.12
CA GLY A 216 -2.74 -5.15 1.97
C GLY A 216 -2.19 -3.73 1.84
N ILE A 217 -1.98 -3.07 2.96
CA ILE A 217 -1.46 -1.71 3.06
C ILE A 217 -0.18 -1.77 3.88
N TYR A 218 0.95 -1.37 3.29
CA TYR A 218 2.27 -1.52 3.89
C TYR A 218 3.05 -0.22 3.78
N LEU A 219 3.64 0.24 4.88
CA LEU A 219 4.58 1.36 4.90
C LEU A 219 5.94 0.86 5.36
N PHE A 220 6.98 1.09 4.56
CA PHE A 220 8.35 0.63 4.82
C PHE A 220 9.35 1.78 4.81
N ARG A 221 10.46 1.61 5.55
CA ARG A 221 11.69 2.29 5.21
C ARG A 221 12.22 1.77 3.88
N THR A 222 12.58 2.65 2.96
CA THR A 222 12.98 2.26 1.59
C THR A 222 14.13 1.25 1.58
N LYS A 223 15.12 1.44 2.45
CA LYS A 223 16.27 0.52 2.56
C LYS A 223 15.83 -0.90 2.88
N VAL A 224 14.98 -1.05 3.91
CA VAL A 224 14.51 -2.37 4.36
C VAL A 224 13.65 -3.04 3.29
N LEU A 225 12.72 -2.30 2.68
CA LEU A 225 11.91 -2.81 1.58
C LEU A 225 12.79 -3.35 0.45
N ARG A 226 13.79 -2.58 0.03
CA ARG A 226 14.70 -2.99 -1.05
C ARG A 226 15.46 -4.28 -0.71
N GLU A 227 16.00 -4.38 0.50
CA GLU A 227 16.72 -5.57 0.96
C GLU A 227 15.83 -6.81 0.93
N GLN A 228 14.58 -6.70 1.44
CA GLN A 228 13.64 -7.82 1.46
C GLN A 228 13.19 -8.22 0.05
N LEU A 229 12.90 -7.28 -0.85
CA LEU A 229 12.50 -7.58 -2.22
C LEU A 229 13.62 -8.25 -3.03
N ILE A 230 14.88 -7.83 -2.83
CA ILE A 230 16.02 -8.47 -3.49
C ILE A 230 16.23 -9.90 -2.96
N ALA A 231 16.04 -10.13 -1.66
CA ALA A 231 16.13 -11.46 -1.08
C ALA A 231 15.01 -12.38 -1.61
N ASP A 232 13.75 -11.93 -1.58
CA ASP A 232 12.59 -12.66 -2.11
C ASP A 232 12.76 -13.02 -3.60
N ALA A 233 13.30 -12.10 -4.41
CA ALA A 233 13.52 -12.35 -5.84
C ALA A 233 14.55 -13.45 -6.14
N GLN A 234 15.43 -13.78 -5.17
CA GLN A 234 16.40 -14.88 -5.27
C GLN A 234 15.82 -16.22 -4.81
N GLU A 235 14.73 -16.20 -4.08
CA GLU A 235 14.02 -17.37 -3.58
C GLU A 235 12.88 -17.74 -4.55
N GLY A 236 12.61 -19.01 -4.70
CA GLY A 236 11.43 -19.44 -5.44
C GLY A 236 10.17 -19.28 -4.57
N GLY A 237 9.07 -18.76 -5.13
CA GLY A 237 7.85 -18.61 -4.35
C GLY A 237 6.72 -17.88 -5.07
N SER A 238 5.73 -17.42 -4.29
CA SER A 238 4.60 -16.66 -4.80
C SER A 238 4.88 -15.16 -4.93
N HIS A 239 6.00 -14.71 -4.40
CA HIS A 239 6.43 -13.30 -4.38
C HIS A 239 5.31 -12.36 -3.90
N ASP A 240 4.68 -12.75 -2.78
CA ASP A 240 3.55 -12.05 -2.16
C ASP A 240 3.99 -11.31 -0.90
N PHE A 241 3.51 -10.08 -0.69
CA PHE A 241 3.91 -9.27 0.47
C PHE A 241 3.61 -9.96 1.80
N GLY A 242 2.40 -10.49 1.96
CA GLY A 242 2.01 -11.10 3.23
C GLY A 242 2.79 -12.37 3.57
N LYS A 243 3.12 -13.17 2.55
CA LYS A 243 3.75 -14.49 2.74
C LYS A 243 5.27 -14.45 2.75
N ASN A 244 5.85 -13.53 1.97
CA ASN A 244 7.27 -13.57 1.67
C ASN A 244 8.04 -12.37 2.24
N ILE A 245 7.35 -11.23 2.50
CA ILE A 245 8.03 -9.98 2.92
C ILE A 245 7.72 -9.65 4.39
N ILE A 246 6.48 -9.92 4.89
CA ILE A 246 6.05 -9.66 6.26
C ILE A 246 6.32 -10.87 7.14
#